data_eb33300c97db776726b64e2026a0a199
#
_entry.id   eb33300c97db776726b64e2026a0a199
#
_cell.length_a   1.000
_cell.length_b   1.000
_cell.length_c   1.000
_cell.angle_alpha   90.00
_cell.angle_beta   90.00
_cell.angle_gamma   90.00
#
_symmetry.space_group_name_H-M   'P 1'
#
loop_
_entity.id
_entity.type
_entity.pdbx_description
1 polymer ?
#
loop_
_entity_poly.entity_id
_entity_poly.type
_entity_poly.pdbx_seq_one_letter_code
_entity_poly.pdbx_strand_id
1 'polypeptide(L)'
;MLWMPQEMLLSQEKRRKSEMRLIKCILTANDCYKAGRTINPKGVMVHSTGANNPLVARYVQPSNNDPNRDSLQATIGGNRNNNDWNNPGLDVCTHAFIGKLADGGVGTVQTLPWNHRGWHAGGAANNTHIGVEMCEPACIKYTGGATFTCSD
;
A
#
# COMPACT_ATOMS: atom_id res chain seq x y z
N MET A 1 -27.47 11.79 -26.46
CA MET A 1 -26.54 10.74 -26.03
C MET A 1 -25.33 10.80 -26.96
N LEU A 2 -24.20 11.39 -26.52
CA LEU A 2 -22.98 11.52 -27.33
C LEU A 2 -22.29 10.15 -27.37
N TRP A 3 -22.20 9.57 -28.55
CA TRP A 3 -21.46 8.33 -28.78
C TRP A 3 -19.95 8.68 -28.85
N MET A 4 -19.14 8.12 -27.93
CA MET A 4 -17.69 8.23 -28.01
C MET A 4 -17.12 7.07 -28.82
N PRO A 5 -16.19 7.32 -29.75
CA PRO A 5 -15.50 6.25 -30.48
C PRO A 5 -14.73 5.34 -29.53
N GLN A 6 -14.73 4.04 -29.82
CA GLN A 6 -14.10 3.00 -28.98
C GLN A 6 -12.60 3.23 -28.76
N GLU A 7 -11.91 3.81 -29.74
CA GLU A 7 -10.48 4.21 -29.63
C GLU A 7 -10.26 5.31 -28.58
N MET A 8 -11.22 6.24 -28.46
CA MET A 8 -11.13 7.31 -27.46
C MET A 8 -11.36 6.77 -26.05
N LEU A 9 -12.24 5.79 -25.87
CA LEU A 9 -12.45 5.09 -24.60
C LEU A 9 -11.19 4.30 -24.20
N LEU A 10 -10.59 3.57 -25.13
CA LEU A 10 -9.34 2.83 -24.92
C LEU A 10 -8.14 3.74 -24.59
N SER A 11 -8.09 4.93 -25.22
CA SER A 11 -7.04 5.92 -24.91
C SER A 11 -7.23 6.54 -23.52
N GLN A 12 -8.47 6.78 -23.13
CA GLN A 12 -8.79 7.26 -21.77
C GLN A 12 -8.53 6.20 -20.70
N GLU A 13 -8.83 4.92 -20.95
CA GLU A 13 -8.48 3.82 -20.06
C GLU A 13 -6.96 3.63 -19.94
N LYS A 14 -6.21 3.71 -21.03
CA LYS A 14 -4.74 3.70 -21.02
C LYS A 14 -4.17 4.89 -20.24
N ARG A 15 -4.74 6.08 -20.38
CA ARG A 15 -4.35 7.28 -19.62
C ARG A 15 -4.65 7.13 -18.13
N ARG A 16 -5.82 6.62 -17.76
CA ARG A 16 -6.16 6.33 -16.33
C ARG A 16 -5.22 5.31 -15.70
N LYS A 17 -4.73 4.32 -16.47
CA LYS A 17 -3.74 3.33 -16.00
C LYS A 17 -2.33 3.89 -15.84
N SER A 18 -2.00 5.02 -16.49
CA SER A 18 -0.67 5.65 -16.40
C SER A 18 -0.60 6.80 -15.38
N GLU A 19 -1.72 7.26 -14.83
CA GLU A 19 -1.70 8.30 -13.79
C GLU A 19 -1.24 7.71 -12.47
N MET A 20 -0.24 8.36 -11.86
CA MET A 20 0.24 8.01 -10.52
C MET A 20 -0.88 8.28 -9.50
N ARG A 21 -1.43 7.21 -8.92
CA ARG A 21 -2.57 7.26 -8.00
C ARG A 21 -2.05 7.22 -6.57
N LEU A 22 -2.14 8.35 -5.86
CA LEU A 22 -1.87 8.42 -4.43
C LEU A 22 -3.19 8.46 -3.66
N ILE A 23 -3.43 7.42 -2.87
CA ILE A 23 -4.63 7.25 -2.04
C ILE A 23 -4.22 7.36 -0.58
N LYS A 24 -4.95 8.13 0.22
CA LYS A 24 -4.71 8.24 1.65
C LYS A 24 -5.65 7.31 2.41
N CYS A 25 -5.08 6.30 3.08
CA CYS A 25 -5.79 5.38 3.97
C CYS A 25 -4.92 5.16 5.22
N ILE A 26 -5.04 6.05 6.18
CA ILE A 26 -4.21 6.01 7.40
C ILE A 26 -4.67 4.87 8.31
N LEU A 27 -3.74 4.03 8.74
CA LEU A 27 -3.99 2.87 9.59
C LEU A 27 -4.10 3.30 11.06
N THR A 28 -5.22 3.92 11.42
CA THR A 28 -5.41 4.56 12.74
C THR A 28 -5.51 3.58 13.89
N ALA A 29 -5.78 2.30 13.63
CA ALA A 29 -5.77 1.25 14.64
C ALA A 29 -4.38 0.66 14.91
N ASN A 30 -3.41 0.88 14.00
CA ASN A 30 -2.02 0.41 14.16
C ASN A 30 -1.30 1.17 15.28
N ASP A 31 -0.49 0.45 16.06
CA ASP A 31 0.16 1.03 17.25
C ASP A 31 1.23 2.08 16.91
N CYS A 32 1.87 2.03 15.74
CA CYS A 32 2.76 3.10 15.29
C CYS A 32 2.02 4.44 15.13
N TYR A 33 0.80 4.40 14.56
CA TYR A 33 -0.02 5.61 14.44
C TYR A 33 -0.41 6.16 15.81
N LYS A 34 -0.89 5.28 16.70
CA LYS A 34 -1.33 5.65 18.06
C LYS A 34 -0.19 6.19 18.91
N ALA A 35 1.04 5.69 18.72
CA ALA A 35 2.21 6.18 19.43
C ALA A 35 2.53 7.64 19.14
N GLY A 36 2.10 8.18 17.98
CA GLY A 36 2.22 9.60 17.63
C GLY A 36 3.66 10.12 17.54
N ARG A 37 4.67 9.23 17.50
CA ARG A 37 6.08 9.64 17.40
C ARG A 37 6.34 10.25 16.04
N THR A 38 7.17 11.30 16.01
CA THR A 38 7.49 12.00 14.77
C THR A 38 8.96 11.86 14.40
N ILE A 39 9.24 12.02 13.10
CA ILE A 39 10.59 12.08 12.52
C ILE A 39 10.70 13.29 11.60
N ASN A 40 11.93 13.68 11.32
CA ASN A 40 12.27 14.56 10.21
C ASN A 40 12.86 13.70 9.08
N PRO A 41 12.10 13.41 8.01
CA PRO A 41 12.53 12.48 6.96
C PRO A 41 13.79 12.98 6.25
N LYS A 42 14.78 12.10 6.10
CA LYS A 42 16.04 12.34 5.39
C LYS A 42 16.16 11.50 4.12
N GLY A 43 15.30 10.52 3.94
CA GLY A 43 15.31 9.63 2.79
C GLY A 43 14.11 8.69 2.75
N VAL A 44 14.09 7.85 1.74
CA VAL A 44 13.10 6.81 1.55
C VAL A 44 13.80 5.46 1.57
N MET A 45 13.22 4.48 2.24
CA MET A 45 13.62 3.09 2.21
C MET A 45 12.52 2.26 1.57
N VAL A 46 12.87 1.54 0.53
CA VAL A 46 11.96 0.68 -0.21
C VAL A 46 12.16 -0.76 0.25
N HIS A 47 11.07 -1.41 0.56
CA HIS A 47 10.99 -2.81 0.95
C HIS A 47 10.13 -3.58 -0.04
N SER A 48 10.19 -4.89 0.03
CA SER A 48 9.29 -5.82 -0.63
C SER A 48 8.53 -6.61 0.42
N THR A 49 7.24 -6.82 0.19
CA THR A 49 6.35 -7.44 1.20
C THR A 49 6.67 -8.88 1.57
N GLY A 50 7.50 -9.57 0.80
CA GLY A 50 7.91 -10.96 1.06
C GLY A 50 6.75 -11.98 1.00
N ALA A 51 5.67 -11.68 0.30
CA ALA A 51 4.42 -12.44 0.45
C ALA A 51 3.71 -12.79 -0.87
N ASN A 52 4.39 -12.77 -2.00
CA ASN A 52 3.87 -13.09 -3.33
C ASN A 52 2.40 -12.66 -3.59
N ASN A 53 2.03 -11.51 -3.06
CA ASN A 53 0.67 -10.96 -3.17
C ASN A 53 0.70 -9.53 -3.72
N PRO A 54 0.19 -9.30 -4.96
CA PRO A 54 0.24 -8.01 -5.59
C PRO A 54 -0.82 -7.01 -5.07
N LEU A 55 -1.79 -7.47 -4.27
CA LEU A 55 -2.94 -6.66 -3.87
C LEU A 55 -2.63 -5.83 -2.62
N VAL A 56 -2.75 -4.50 -2.72
CA VAL A 56 -2.64 -3.61 -1.56
C VAL A 56 -3.67 -3.94 -0.49
N ALA A 57 -4.86 -4.38 -0.89
CA ALA A 57 -5.94 -4.78 0.03
C ALA A 57 -5.52 -5.82 1.08
N ARG A 58 -4.50 -6.65 0.78
CA ARG A 58 -3.94 -7.62 1.72
C ARG A 58 -3.35 -6.95 2.97
N TYR A 59 -2.78 -5.76 2.79
CA TYR A 59 -2.02 -5.07 3.82
C TYR A 59 -2.75 -3.85 4.38
N VAL A 60 -3.62 -3.24 3.59
CA VAL A 60 -4.24 -1.94 3.89
C VAL A 60 -5.75 -2.06 3.85
N GLN A 61 -6.38 -1.82 4.99
CA GLN A 61 -7.83 -1.66 5.12
C GLN A 61 -8.14 -0.41 5.93
N PRO A 62 -9.17 0.36 5.58
CA PRO A 62 -9.61 1.51 6.38
C PRO A 62 -10.16 1.05 7.73
N SER A 63 -10.04 1.90 8.74
CA SER A 63 -10.65 1.66 10.05
C SER A 63 -12.19 1.56 9.94
N ASN A 64 -12.81 0.82 10.84
CA ASN A 64 -14.27 0.64 10.83
C ASN A 64 -15.04 1.95 10.99
N ASN A 65 -14.46 2.95 11.64
CA ASN A 65 -15.02 4.28 11.86
C ASN A 65 -14.50 5.33 10.88
N ASP A 66 -13.78 4.95 9.82
CA ASP A 66 -13.34 5.89 8.79
C ASP A 66 -14.55 6.38 7.99
N PRO A 67 -14.80 7.69 7.92
CA PRO A 67 -15.97 8.24 7.19
C PRO A 67 -15.94 7.93 5.69
N ASN A 68 -14.76 7.61 5.13
CA ASN A 68 -14.58 7.25 3.73
C ASN A 68 -14.40 5.75 3.51
N ARG A 69 -14.73 4.92 4.51
CA ARG A 69 -14.46 3.49 4.50
C ARG A 69 -14.93 2.79 3.22
N ASP A 70 -16.19 2.99 2.83
CA ASP A 70 -16.76 2.31 1.68
C ASP A 70 -16.08 2.71 0.36
N SER A 71 -15.80 3.98 0.19
CA SER A 71 -15.09 4.48 -0.99
C SER A 71 -13.63 4.03 -1.04
N LEU A 72 -12.96 3.96 0.11
CA LEU A 72 -11.60 3.42 0.22
C LEU A 72 -11.57 1.93 -0.08
N GLN A 73 -12.52 1.14 0.44
CA GLN A 73 -12.62 -0.29 0.13
C GLN A 73 -12.98 -0.53 -1.35
N ALA A 74 -13.85 0.29 -1.95
CA ALA A 74 -14.13 0.22 -3.37
C ALA A 74 -12.88 0.47 -4.24
N THR A 75 -11.97 1.33 -3.78
CA THR A 75 -10.75 1.69 -4.50
C THR A 75 -9.61 0.71 -4.25
N ILE A 76 -9.33 0.39 -2.99
CA ILE A 76 -8.20 -0.45 -2.56
C ILE A 76 -8.52 -1.94 -2.76
N GLY A 77 -9.76 -2.33 -2.54
CA GLY A 77 -10.23 -3.71 -2.46
C GLY A 77 -10.51 -4.15 -1.03
N GLY A 78 -11.36 -5.16 -0.87
CA GLY A 78 -11.66 -5.75 0.44
C GLY A 78 -10.67 -6.84 0.84
N ASN A 79 -10.45 -6.98 2.15
CA ASN A 79 -9.70 -8.09 2.75
C ASN A 79 -10.60 -8.88 3.70
N ARG A 80 -10.94 -10.12 3.34
CA ARG A 80 -11.84 -10.99 4.11
C ARG A 80 -11.11 -11.75 5.24
N ASN A 81 -9.78 -11.71 5.24
CA ASN A 81 -8.98 -12.51 6.18
C ASN A 81 -8.61 -11.74 7.45
N ASN A 82 -8.95 -10.45 7.54
CA ASN A 82 -8.63 -9.56 8.68
C ASN A 82 -7.15 -9.61 9.08
N ASN A 83 -6.27 -9.77 8.10
CA ASN A 83 -4.83 -9.88 8.30
C ASN A 83 -4.06 -8.70 7.71
N ASP A 84 -4.75 -7.57 7.54
CA ASP A 84 -4.14 -6.29 7.18
C ASP A 84 -3.41 -5.65 8.37
N TRP A 85 -2.72 -4.54 8.08
CA TRP A 85 -1.90 -3.88 9.09
C TRP A 85 -2.64 -2.85 9.94
N ASN A 86 -3.94 -2.67 9.74
CA ASN A 86 -4.76 -1.74 10.53
C ASN A 86 -5.36 -2.41 11.79
N ASN A 87 -4.54 -3.12 12.53
CA ASN A 87 -4.96 -3.88 13.71
C ASN A 87 -4.29 -3.36 14.99
N PRO A 88 -5.04 -3.31 16.11
CA PRO A 88 -4.47 -3.04 17.43
C PRO A 88 -3.45 -4.11 17.83
N GLY A 89 -2.37 -3.72 18.49
CA GLY A 89 -1.30 -4.61 18.90
C GLY A 89 -0.27 -4.89 17.82
N LEU A 90 -0.47 -4.38 16.59
CA LEU A 90 0.53 -4.45 15.53
C LEU A 90 1.35 -3.17 15.51
N ASP A 91 2.62 -3.29 15.80
CA ASP A 91 3.60 -2.19 15.84
C ASP A 91 4.50 -2.11 14.60
N VAL A 92 4.40 -3.08 13.69
CA VAL A 92 5.03 -3.00 12.36
C VAL A 92 4.22 -2.08 11.47
N CYS A 93 4.88 -1.09 10.88
CA CYS A 93 4.22 -0.13 10.00
C CYS A 93 5.18 0.53 9.02
N THR A 94 4.67 0.85 7.87
CA THR A 94 5.33 1.63 6.82
C THR A 94 4.47 2.84 6.44
N HIS A 95 5.02 3.77 5.69
CA HIS A 95 4.32 5.00 5.32
C HIS A 95 3.43 4.82 4.10
N ALA A 96 3.78 3.88 3.22
CA ALA A 96 2.98 3.59 2.04
C ALA A 96 3.17 2.16 1.55
N PHE A 97 2.16 1.66 0.83
CA PHE A 97 2.22 0.46 0.01
C PHE A 97 2.03 0.83 -1.46
N ILE A 98 2.78 0.19 -2.35
CA ILE A 98 2.62 0.27 -3.80
C ILE A 98 2.21 -1.11 -4.31
N GLY A 99 1.08 -1.20 -5.01
CA GLY A 99 0.58 -2.47 -5.52
C GLY A 99 -0.71 -2.36 -6.29
N LYS A 100 -1.32 -3.48 -6.62
CA LYS A 100 -2.59 -3.53 -7.36
C LYS A 100 -3.76 -3.12 -6.49
N LEU A 101 -4.62 -2.29 -7.06
CA LEU A 101 -5.89 -1.83 -6.52
C LEU A 101 -7.04 -2.70 -7.00
N ALA A 102 -8.27 -2.43 -6.54
CA ALA A 102 -9.47 -3.19 -6.90
C ALA A 102 -9.75 -3.26 -8.41
N ASP A 103 -9.39 -2.22 -9.15
CA ASP A 103 -9.56 -2.14 -10.60
C ASP A 103 -8.42 -2.80 -11.41
N GLY A 104 -7.45 -3.43 -10.72
CA GLY A 104 -6.27 -4.05 -11.31
C GLY A 104 -5.15 -3.07 -11.70
N GLY A 105 -5.38 -1.77 -11.62
CA GLY A 105 -4.35 -0.75 -11.79
C GLY A 105 -3.40 -0.70 -10.60
N VAL A 106 -2.21 -0.12 -10.79
CA VAL A 106 -1.25 0.10 -9.71
C VAL A 106 -1.48 1.46 -9.06
N GLY A 107 -1.36 1.51 -7.75
CA GLY A 107 -1.42 2.76 -6.99
C GLY A 107 -0.55 2.72 -5.75
N THR A 108 -0.33 3.89 -5.19
CA THR A 108 0.34 4.08 -3.90
C THR A 108 -0.72 4.41 -2.85
N VAL A 109 -0.73 3.67 -1.76
CA VAL A 109 -1.65 3.92 -0.64
C VAL A 109 -0.83 4.37 0.56
N GLN A 110 -1.02 5.63 0.97
CA GLN A 110 -0.39 6.18 2.17
C GLN A 110 -1.09 5.64 3.41
N THR A 111 -0.32 5.05 4.33
CA THR A 111 -0.79 4.34 5.52
C THR A 111 -0.41 5.02 6.83
N LEU A 112 0.62 5.87 6.80
CA LEU A 112 1.08 6.64 7.95
C LEU A 112 1.36 8.09 7.51
N PRO A 113 1.14 9.12 8.34
CA PRO A 113 1.61 10.47 8.03
C PRO A 113 3.12 10.50 7.76
N TRP A 114 3.56 11.25 6.76
CA TRP A 114 4.95 11.22 6.28
C TRP A 114 5.98 11.61 7.36
N ASN A 115 5.58 12.36 8.34
CA ASN A 115 6.41 12.77 9.46
C ASN A 115 6.24 11.89 10.72
N HIS A 116 5.46 10.81 10.66
CA HIS A 116 5.38 9.86 11.75
C HIS A 116 6.56 8.88 11.69
N ARG A 117 6.93 8.36 12.85
CA ARG A 117 7.94 7.31 12.94
C ARG A 117 7.31 5.97 12.58
N GLY A 118 7.75 5.37 11.49
CA GLY A 118 7.41 4.00 11.14
C GLY A 118 8.24 2.96 11.93
N TRP A 119 7.84 1.70 11.83
CA TRP A 119 8.63 0.57 12.29
C TRP A 119 8.76 -0.44 11.14
N HIS A 120 9.74 -0.21 10.25
CA HIS A 120 9.89 -0.93 8.98
C HIS A 120 11.29 -1.46 8.69
N ALA A 121 12.34 -0.95 9.36
CA ALA A 121 13.71 -1.29 9.02
C ALA A 121 14.62 -1.56 10.24
N GLY A 122 14.08 -1.40 11.45
CA GLY A 122 14.87 -1.47 12.68
C GLY A 122 15.84 -0.28 12.82
N GLY A 123 16.44 -0.15 13.99
CA GLY A 123 17.55 0.78 14.29
C GLY A 123 17.30 2.24 13.88
N ALA A 124 18.35 2.88 13.38
CA ALA A 124 18.36 4.31 13.07
C ALA A 124 17.47 4.69 11.88
N ALA A 125 17.24 3.79 10.94
CA ALA A 125 16.44 4.06 9.74
C ALA A 125 14.99 4.42 10.08
N ASN A 126 14.38 3.77 11.08
CA ASN A 126 13.04 4.12 11.55
C ASN A 126 12.91 5.57 12.05
N ASN A 127 14.01 6.19 12.46
CA ASN A 127 14.04 7.56 12.98
C ASN A 127 14.29 8.62 11.90
N THR A 128 14.58 8.19 10.66
CA THR A 128 15.06 9.11 9.62
C THR A 128 14.51 8.85 8.23
N HIS A 129 13.86 7.72 7.99
CA HIS A 129 13.42 7.34 6.64
C HIS A 129 11.93 7.06 6.58
N ILE A 130 11.34 7.45 5.46
CA ILE A 130 10.02 7.01 5.03
C ILE A 130 10.16 5.58 4.52
N GLY A 131 9.40 4.63 5.09
CA GLY A 131 9.33 3.27 4.58
C GLY A 131 8.24 3.13 3.52
N VAL A 132 8.52 2.42 2.44
CA VAL A 132 7.57 2.09 1.39
C VAL A 132 7.68 0.60 1.09
N GLU A 133 6.55 -0.10 1.13
CA GLU A 133 6.44 -1.51 0.76
C GLU A 133 5.96 -1.66 -0.68
N MET A 134 6.67 -2.43 -1.50
CA MET A 134 6.19 -2.87 -2.79
C MET A 134 5.53 -4.24 -2.66
N CYS A 135 4.26 -4.33 -3.05
CA CYS A 135 3.53 -5.59 -3.12
C CYS A 135 4.13 -6.47 -4.22
N GLU A 136 4.42 -7.71 -3.89
CA GLU A 136 5.08 -8.62 -4.81
C GLU A 136 4.11 -9.25 -5.81
N PRO A 137 4.55 -9.50 -7.06
CA PRO A 137 3.74 -10.24 -8.01
C PRO A 137 3.48 -11.68 -7.53
N ALA A 138 2.32 -12.23 -7.92
CA ALA A 138 1.91 -13.57 -7.49
C ALA A 138 2.81 -14.71 -7.99
N CYS A 139 3.58 -14.46 -9.06
CA CYS A 139 4.51 -15.42 -9.64
C CYS A 139 5.78 -15.62 -8.82
N ILE A 140 6.11 -14.75 -7.87
CA ILE A 140 7.35 -14.88 -7.08
C ILE A 140 7.34 -16.16 -6.26
N LYS A 141 8.42 -16.94 -6.41
CA LYS A 141 8.73 -18.10 -5.58
C LYS A 141 10.15 -17.95 -5.04
N TYR A 142 10.27 -17.83 -3.74
CA TYR A 142 11.56 -17.77 -3.07
C TYR A 142 12.25 -19.13 -3.11
N THR A 143 13.50 -19.15 -3.51
CA THR A 143 14.33 -20.37 -3.65
C THR A 143 15.39 -20.51 -2.57
N GLY A 144 15.52 -19.49 -1.72
CA GLY A 144 16.42 -19.44 -0.57
C GLY A 144 17.05 -18.06 -0.40
N GLY A 145 17.12 -17.56 0.83
CA GLY A 145 17.61 -16.21 1.12
C GLY A 145 16.89 -15.13 0.31
N ALA A 146 17.64 -14.29 -0.40
CA ALA A 146 17.11 -13.24 -1.26
C ALA A 146 16.91 -13.65 -2.73
N THR A 147 17.07 -14.94 -3.06
CA THR A 147 16.88 -15.44 -4.42
C THR A 147 15.45 -15.86 -4.68
N PHE A 148 14.94 -15.58 -5.86
CA PHE A 148 13.58 -15.93 -6.26
C PHE A 148 13.50 -16.25 -7.76
N THR A 149 12.47 -16.94 -8.17
CA THR A 149 12.01 -17.09 -9.55
C THR A 149 10.65 -16.44 -9.73
N CYS A 150 10.39 -15.91 -10.91
CA CYS A 150 9.09 -15.42 -11.33
C CYS A 150 8.93 -15.79 -12.80
N SER A 151 7.98 -16.68 -13.10
CA SER A 151 7.61 -17.06 -14.46
C SER A 151 6.21 -16.55 -14.73
N ASP A 152 6.06 -15.77 -15.78
CA ASP A 152 4.78 -15.40 -16.35
C ASP A 152 4.09 -16.60 -16.99
#